data_8bc0ee72e568655b57f6fef46d266f57
#
_entry.id   8bc0ee72e568655b57f6fef46d266f57
#
_cell.length_a   1.000
_cell.length_b   1.000
_cell.length_c   1.000
_cell.angle_alpha   90.00
_cell.angle_beta   90.00
_cell.angle_gamma   90.00
#
_symmetry.space_group_name_H-M   'P 1'
#
loop_
_entity.id
_entity.type
_entity.pdbx_description
1 polymer ?
#
loop_
_entity_poly.entity_id
_entity_poly.type
_entity_poly.pdbx_seq_one_letter_code
_entity_poly.pdbx_strand_id
1 'polypeptide(L)'
;MRGVRWAGIIAAGEGSRLRKGYPGLPKPLVPVAGRPLVHWVASSLRAAGVRHLWVLLNSRGDAVRSALRRSAEGMRVRFLRRDTASSWESFRLVSRALAGEAPRFLVSTVDAIVPPADARRFAAESGARWGAAGGGRGPAAALGLTRFVDDEKPLWADLDASGRVRGLGEDAVRKRAVTCGLYALSAGAAAKLPGARRHGRLRDFWIDLVRSGAAVRGVMLSKTVDVDRPEDIPAAERVIRCFDA
;
A
#
# COMPACT_ATOMS: atom_id res chain seq x y z
N MET A 1 -10.86 20.84 2.96
CA MET A 1 -9.98 20.04 2.05
C MET A 1 -10.70 18.76 1.68
N ARG A 2 -10.83 18.41 0.39
CA ARG A 2 -11.45 17.13 -0.01
C ARG A 2 -10.47 16.00 0.26
N GLY A 3 -10.84 15.05 1.13
CA GLY A 3 -10.03 13.85 1.43
C GLY A 3 -9.79 12.97 0.21
N VAL A 4 -8.83 12.05 0.29
CA VAL A 4 -8.55 11.07 -0.77
C VAL A 4 -9.71 10.09 -0.86
N ARG A 5 -10.37 10.01 -2.02
CA ARG A 5 -11.56 9.16 -2.24
C ARG A 5 -11.30 7.93 -3.10
N TRP A 6 -10.12 7.84 -3.70
CA TRP A 6 -9.72 6.78 -4.62
C TRP A 6 -8.55 6.00 -4.08
N ALA A 7 -8.62 4.69 -4.20
CA ALA A 7 -7.50 3.82 -3.86
C ALA A 7 -7.40 2.60 -4.78
N GLY A 8 -6.24 1.95 -4.73
CA GLY A 8 -6.01 0.67 -5.36
C GLY A 8 -5.46 -0.37 -4.39
N ILE A 9 -5.82 -1.63 -4.60
CA ILE A 9 -5.22 -2.79 -3.92
C ILE A 9 -4.49 -3.64 -4.95
N ILE A 10 -3.23 -3.96 -4.64
CA ILE A 10 -2.43 -4.91 -5.41
C ILE A 10 -2.66 -6.30 -4.82
N ALA A 11 -3.47 -7.12 -5.49
CA ALA A 11 -3.85 -8.46 -5.06
C ALA A 11 -3.55 -9.55 -6.11
N ALA A 12 -2.66 -9.27 -7.08
CA ALA A 12 -2.28 -10.20 -8.15
C ALA A 12 -1.13 -11.15 -7.77
N GLY A 13 -0.47 -10.91 -6.63
CA GLY A 13 0.66 -11.72 -6.17
C GLY A 13 0.28 -13.17 -5.84
N GLU A 14 1.19 -14.10 -6.09
CA GLU A 14 0.94 -15.54 -5.90
C GLU A 14 0.89 -15.99 -4.42
N GLY A 15 1.51 -15.25 -3.50
CA GLY A 15 1.54 -15.58 -2.08
C GLY A 15 2.19 -16.93 -1.75
N SER A 16 3.26 -17.29 -2.48
CA SER A 16 3.89 -18.62 -2.41
C SER A 16 4.32 -19.04 -1.00
N ARG A 17 4.73 -18.08 -0.16
CA ARG A 17 5.14 -18.35 1.23
C ARG A 17 3.95 -18.75 2.12
N LEU A 18 2.81 -18.08 1.99
CA LEU A 18 1.57 -18.40 2.72
C LEU A 18 0.95 -19.74 2.32
N ARG A 19 1.22 -20.24 1.09
CA ARG A 19 0.71 -21.56 0.64
C ARG A 19 1.16 -22.72 1.52
N LYS A 20 2.27 -22.59 2.26
CA LYS A 20 2.74 -23.63 3.19
C LYS A 20 1.71 -23.91 4.28
N GLY A 21 1.06 -22.89 4.81
CA GLY A 21 0.01 -23.04 5.82
C GLY A 21 -1.41 -23.05 5.25
N TYR A 22 -1.60 -22.55 4.01
CA TYR A 22 -2.91 -22.41 3.36
C TYR A 22 -2.87 -22.92 1.92
N PRO A 23 -2.71 -24.24 1.71
CA PRO A 23 -2.62 -24.81 0.37
C PRO A 23 -3.91 -24.56 -0.43
N GLY A 24 -3.76 -24.15 -1.68
CA GLY A 24 -4.88 -23.86 -2.58
C GLY A 24 -5.63 -22.57 -2.34
N LEU A 25 -5.38 -21.87 -1.23
CA LEU A 25 -6.04 -20.60 -0.93
C LEU A 25 -5.22 -19.40 -1.49
N PRO A 26 -5.82 -18.51 -2.30
CA PRO A 26 -5.17 -17.28 -2.72
C PRO A 26 -4.81 -16.40 -1.52
N LYS A 27 -3.62 -15.77 -1.50
CA LYS A 27 -3.16 -14.89 -0.42
C LYS A 27 -4.22 -13.89 0.05
N PRO A 28 -4.97 -13.18 -0.84
CA PRO A 28 -5.98 -12.21 -0.40
C PRO A 28 -7.13 -12.84 0.41
N LEU A 29 -7.33 -14.15 0.33
CA LEU A 29 -8.40 -14.88 1.03
C LEU A 29 -7.94 -15.57 2.30
N VAL A 30 -6.64 -15.56 2.62
CA VAL A 30 -6.13 -16.13 3.86
C VAL A 30 -6.84 -15.47 5.05
N PRO A 31 -7.44 -16.27 5.97
CA PRO A 31 -8.16 -15.72 7.11
C PRO A 31 -7.19 -15.16 8.14
N VAL A 32 -7.49 -13.96 8.62
CA VAL A 32 -6.84 -13.31 9.77
C VAL A 32 -7.95 -12.80 10.67
N ALA A 33 -7.98 -13.18 11.92
CA ALA A 33 -9.07 -12.89 12.85
C ALA A 33 -10.46 -13.20 12.26
N GLY A 34 -10.59 -14.37 11.62
CA GLY A 34 -11.84 -14.87 11.05
C GLY A 34 -12.32 -14.19 9.75
N ARG A 35 -11.56 -13.25 9.18
CA ARG A 35 -11.93 -12.55 7.92
C ARG A 35 -10.81 -12.61 6.90
N PRO A 36 -11.13 -12.62 5.58
CA PRO A 36 -10.12 -12.58 4.53
C PRO A 36 -9.19 -11.36 4.66
N LEU A 37 -7.91 -11.56 4.39
CA LEU A 37 -6.88 -10.50 4.45
C LEU A 37 -7.27 -9.25 3.63
N VAL A 38 -7.78 -9.44 2.42
CA VAL A 38 -8.25 -8.35 1.56
C VAL A 38 -9.39 -7.53 2.17
N HIS A 39 -10.20 -8.12 3.04
CA HIS A 39 -11.27 -7.42 3.75
C HIS A 39 -10.70 -6.38 4.72
N TRP A 40 -9.65 -6.72 5.47
CA TRP A 40 -9.00 -5.80 6.40
C TRP A 40 -8.40 -4.61 5.69
N VAL A 41 -7.69 -4.85 4.57
CA VAL A 41 -7.12 -3.78 3.76
C VAL A 41 -8.21 -2.87 3.19
N ALA A 42 -9.28 -3.44 2.63
CA ALA A 42 -10.41 -2.66 2.11
C ALA A 42 -11.11 -1.86 3.21
N SER A 43 -11.27 -2.42 4.41
CA SER A 43 -11.87 -1.75 5.57
C SER A 43 -11.03 -0.56 6.03
N SER A 44 -9.71 -0.70 6.13
CA SER A 44 -8.79 0.39 6.46
C SER A 44 -8.83 1.53 5.44
N LEU A 45 -8.86 1.20 4.15
CA LEU A 45 -9.00 2.19 3.08
C LEU A 45 -10.37 2.90 3.13
N ARG A 46 -11.46 2.17 3.42
CA ARG A 46 -12.79 2.75 3.64
C ARG A 46 -12.78 3.73 4.81
N ALA A 47 -12.15 3.37 5.92
CA ALA A 47 -11.98 4.25 7.09
C ALA A 47 -11.16 5.50 6.74
N ALA A 48 -10.19 5.41 5.83
CA ALA A 48 -9.43 6.55 5.30
C ALA A 48 -10.26 7.49 4.41
N GLY A 49 -11.54 7.19 4.14
CA GLY A 49 -12.43 8.01 3.33
C GLY A 49 -12.56 7.56 1.87
N VAL A 50 -11.93 6.45 1.49
CA VAL A 50 -12.03 5.88 0.14
C VAL A 50 -13.48 5.46 -0.17
N ARG A 51 -13.94 5.78 -1.40
CA ARG A 51 -15.27 5.42 -1.92
C ARG A 51 -15.19 4.72 -3.27
N HIS A 52 -14.04 4.81 -3.94
CA HIS A 52 -13.77 4.17 -5.22
C HIS A 52 -12.50 3.34 -5.11
N LEU A 53 -12.63 2.04 -5.36
CA LEU A 53 -11.54 1.08 -5.18
C LEU A 53 -11.26 0.34 -6.49
N TRP A 54 -10.01 0.41 -6.96
CA TRP A 54 -9.48 -0.46 -8.00
C TRP A 54 -8.76 -1.64 -7.34
N VAL A 55 -9.03 -2.86 -7.79
CA VAL A 55 -8.34 -4.05 -7.30
C VAL A 55 -7.71 -4.80 -8.45
N LEU A 56 -6.40 -4.94 -8.42
CA LEU A 56 -5.67 -5.76 -9.37
C LEU A 56 -5.67 -7.22 -8.92
N LEU A 57 -6.22 -8.07 -9.75
CA LEU A 57 -6.28 -9.52 -9.57
C LEU A 57 -5.50 -10.23 -10.68
N ASN A 58 -4.95 -11.38 -10.39
CA ASN A 58 -4.41 -12.30 -11.42
C ASN A 58 -5.55 -13.08 -12.11
N SER A 59 -5.18 -13.95 -13.05
CA SER A 59 -6.14 -14.81 -13.80
C SER A 59 -7.01 -15.69 -12.92
N ARG A 60 -6.55 -16.04 -11.70
CA ARG A 60 -7.24 -16.91 -10.72
C ARG A 60 -8.02 -16.12 -9.64
N GLY A 61 -8.26 -14.83 -9.85
CA GLY A 61 -8.80 -13.92 -8.84
C GLY A 61 -10.32 -13.95 -8.63
N ASP A 62 -11.09 -14.86 -9.24
CA ASP A 62 -12.55 -14.82 -9.18
C ASP A 62 -13.12 -15.00 -7.76
N ALA A 63 -12.52 -15.87 -6.95
CA ALA A 63 -12.90 -16.05 -5.54
C ALA A 63 -12.65 -14.76 -4.72
N VAL A 64 -11.54 -14.05 -4.98
CA VAL A 64 -11.21 -12.75 -4.35
C VAL A 64 -12.21 -11.68 -4.76
N ARG A 65 -12.55 -11.62 -6.05
CA ARG A 65 -13.60 -10.72 -6.58
C ARG A 65 -14.93 -10.93 -5.88
N SER A 66 -15.35 -12.19 -5.72
CA SER A 66 -16.61 -12.53 -5.05
C SER A 66 -16.59 -12.16 -3.56
N ALA A 67 -15.50 -12.41 -2.85
CA ALA A 67 -15.33 -12.02 -1.45
C ALA A 67 -15.42 -10.50 -1.26
N LEU A 68 -14.71 -9.72 -2.09
CA LEU A 68 -14.72 -8.26 -2.01
C LEU A 68 -16.08 -7.65 -2.34
N ARG A 69 -16.82 -8.19 -3.31
CA ARG A 69 -18.17 -7.69 -3.62
C ARG A 69 -19.13 -7.79 -2.43
N ARG A 70 -18.96 -8.83 -1.59
CA ARG A 70 -19.77 -9.01 -0.37
C ARG A 70 -19.33 -8.11 0.80
N SER A 71 -18.06 -7.71 0.84
CA SER A 71 -17.47 -7.04 2.01
C SER A 71 -17.09 -5.58 1.80
N ALA A 72 -17.12 -5.08 0.56
CA ALA A 72 -16.76 -3.69 0.24
C ALA A 72 -17.96 -2.73 0.31
N GLU A 73 -18.77 -2.87 1.36
CA GLU A 73 -19.94 -2.04 1.58
C GLU A 73 -19.60 -0.54 1.61
N GLY A 74 -20.39 0.27 0.89
CA GLY A 74 -20.19 1.71 0.77
C GLY A 74 -19.05 2.14 -0.15
N MET A 75 -18.41 1.21 -0.87
CA MET A 75 -17.40 1.50 -1.89
C MET A 75 -17.83 0.98 -3.28
N ARG A 76 -17.49 1.74 -4.32
CA ARG A 76 -17.58 1.29 -5.71
C ARG A 76 -16.30 0.56 -6.07
N VAL A 77 -16.36 -0.78 -6.26
CA VAL A 77 -15.19 -1.61 -6.57
C VAL A 77 -15.13 -1.90 -8.06
N ARG A 78 -13.98 -1.62 -8.66
CA ARG A 78 -13.62 -1.99 -10.04
C ARG A 78 -12.44 -2.97 -10.01
N PHE A 79 -12.38 -3.88 -10.96
CA PHE A 79 -11.35 -4.90 -11.03
C PHE A 79 -10.52 -4.77 -12.31
N LEU A 80 -9.21 -4.80 -12.14
CA LEU A 80 -8.24 -5.04 -13.20
C LEU A 80 -7.84 -6.51 -13.12
N ARG A 81 -7.83 -7.21 -14.25
CA ARG A 81 -7.41 -8.61 -14.30
C ARG A 81 -6.16 -8.73 -15.17
N ARG A 82 -5.03 -9.04 -14.56
CA ARG A 82 -3.75 -9.17 -15.24
C ARG A 82 -2.77 -10.02 -14.42
N ASP A 83 -2.18 -11.02 -15.07
CA ASP A 83 -0.99 -11.67 -14.54
C ASP A 83 0.20 -10.75 -14.79
N THR A 84 0.90 -10.41 -13.71
CA THR A 84 2.02 -9.47 -13.72
C THR A 84 3.32 -10.17 -13.39
N ALA A 85 4.39 -9.79 -14.06
CA ALA A 85 5.70 -10.39 -13.86
C ALA A 85 6.38 -9.93 -12.56
N SER A 86 5.89 -8.81 -11.96
CA SER A 86 6.52 -8.24 -10.76
C SER A 86 5.56 -7.38 -9.93
N SER A 87 5.92 -7.15 -8.66
CA SER A 87 5.20 -6.20 -7.80
C SER A 87 5.29 -4.76 -8.31
N TRP A 88 6.36 -4.40 -9.01
CA TRP A 88 6.49 -3.12 -9.70
C TRP A 88 5.45 -2.98 -10.82
N GLU A 89 5.32 -3.97 -11.69
CA GLU A 89 4.33 -3.94 -12.77
C GLU A 89 2.91 -3.82 -12.20
N SER A 90 2.60 -4.56 -11.15
CA SER A 90 1.32 -4.50 -10.46
C SER A 90 1.02 -3.10 -9.94
N PHE A 91 1.97 -2.49 -9.23
CA PHE A 91 1.85 -1.13 -8.71
C PHE A 91 1.65 -0.10 -9.84
N ARG A 92 2.43 -0.21 -10.91
CA ARG A 92 2.34 0.67 -12.06
C ARG A 92 0.98 0.61 -12.75
N LEU A 93 0.44 -0.59 -12.96
CA LEU A 93 -0.88 -0.79 -13.59
C LEU A 93 -1.99 -0.14 -12.78
N VAL A 94 -2.05 -0.41 -11.47
CA VAL A 94 -3.03 0.19 -10.56
C VAL A 94 -2.89 1.70 -10.51
N SER A 95 -1.66 2.21 -10.38
CA SER A 95 -1.40 3.65 -10.30
C SER A 95 -1.80 4.39 -11.58
N ARG A 96 -1.58 3.79 -12.75
CA ARG A 96 -2.00 4.40 -14.02
C ARG A 96 -3.50 4.41 -14.22
N ALA A 97 -4.20 3.35 -13.83
CA ALA A 97 -5.66 3.33 -13.86
C ALA A 97 -6.24 4.42 -12.95
N LEU A 98 -5.70 4.57 -11.74
CA LEU A 98 -6.13 5.60 -10.78
C LEU A 98 -5.80 7.03 -11.23
N ALA A 99 -4.70 7.23 -11.94
CA ALA A 99 -4.29 8.54 -12.45
C ALA A 99 -5.30 9.13 -13.46
N GLY A 100 -6.04 8.28 -14.16
CA GLY A 100 -7.14 8.70 -15.05
C GLY A 100 -8.42 9.07 -14.31
N GLU A 101 -8.55 8.73 -13.03
CA GLU A 101 -9.78 8.90 -12.25
C GLU A 101 -9.68 10.02 -11.20
N ALA A 102 -8.48 10.29 -10.68
CA ALA A 102 -8.31 11.22 -9.57
C ALA A 102 -6.95 11.90 -9.55
N PRO A 103 -6.89 13.18 -9.13
CA PRO A 103 -5.63 13.91 -9.02
C PRO A 103 -4.67 13.32 -7.96
N ARG A 104 -5.23 12.60 -6.98
CA ARG A 104 -4.50 11.91 -5.89
C ARG A 104 -5.23 10.66 -5.46
N PHE A 105 -4.47 9.62 -5.09
CA PHE A 105 -5.02 8.33 -4.69
C PHE A 105 -4.05 7.59 -3.76
N LEU A 106 -4.59 6.59 -3.07
CA LEU A 106 -3.81 5.64 -2.27
C LEU A 106 -3.58 4.35 -3.06
N VAL A 107 -2.50 3.66 -2.76
CA VAL A 107 -2.26 2.28 -3.21
C VAL A 107 -1.82 1.47 -2.01
N SER A 108 -2.42 0.30 -1.81
CA SER A 108 -2.02 -0.65 -0.77
C SER A 108 -1.66 -2.00 -1.39
N THR A 109 -0.66 -2.65 -0.83
CA THR A 109 -0.49 -4.09 -1.03
C THR A 109 -1.58 -4.83 -0.24
N VAL A 110 -1.91 -6.06 -0.64
CA VAL A 110 -3.01 -6.83 -0.03
C VAL A 110 -2.65 -7.44 1.32
N ASP A 111 -1.38 -7.43 1.67
CA ASP A 111 -0.80 -8.00 2.89
C ASP A 111 -0.65 -6.99 4.03
N ALA A 112 -0.72 -5.70 3.74
CA ALA A 112 -0.49 -4.64 4.71
C ALA A 112 -1.71 -4.47 5.65
N ILE A 113 -1.62 -4.98 6.86
CA ILE A 113 -2.59 -4.71 7.93
C ILE A 113 -2.24 -3.37 8.58
N VAL A 114 -3.03 -2.36 8.24
CA VAL A 114 -2.88 -0.99 8.74
C VAL A 114 -4.10 -0.64 9.59
N PRO A 115 -3.92 -0.14 10.84
CA PRO A 115 -5.04 0.29 11.66
C PRO A 115 -5.90 1.37 10.97
N PRO A 116 -7.23 1.32 11.09
CA PRO A 116 -8.12 2.31 10.47
C PRO A 116 -7.80 3.77 10.85
N ALA A 117 -7.39 4.02 12.07
CA ALA A 117 -6.95 5.35 12.53
C ALA A 117 -5.69 5.82 11.80
N ASP A 118 -4.73 4.93 11.60
CA ASP A 118 -3.50 5.20 10.85
C ASP A 118 -3.77 5.42 9.37
N ALA A 119 -4.66 4.65 8.77
CA ALA A 119 -5.07 4.83 7.38
C ALA A 119 -5.73 6.22 7.17
N ARG A 120 -6.59 6.67 8.11
CA ARG A 120 -7.15 8.03 8.12
C ARG A 120 -6.06 9.10 8.22
N ARG A 121 -5.13 8.93 9.16
CA ARG A 121 -4.01 9.86 9.35
C ARG A 121 -3.13 9.92 8.11
N PHE A 122 -2.79 8.77 7.52
CA PHE A 122 -2.02 8.70 6.28
C PHE A 122 -2.70 9.45 5.14
N ALA A 123 -4.00 9.23 4.91
CA ALA A 123 -4.77 9.92 3.88
C ALA A 123 -4.81 11.43 4.10
N ALA A 124 -4.95 11.88 5.35
CA ALA A 124 -4.95 13.30 5.70
C ALA A 124 -3.57 13.94 5.50
N GLU A 125 -2.50 13.35 6.03
CA GLU A 125 -1.16 13.89 5.97
C GLU A 125 -0.55 13.82 4.57
N SER A 126 -0.81 12.74 3.83
CA SER A 126 -0.41 12.66 2.42
C SER A 126 -1.15 13.65 1.54
N GLY A 127 -2.34 14.11 1.94
CA GLY A 127 -3.17 15.08 1.24
C GLY A 127 -2.88 16.56 1.59
N ALA A 128 -2.57 16.85 2.85
CA ALA A 128 -2.57 18.20 3.40
C ALA A 128 -1.42 19.11 2.90
N ARG A 129 -0.29 18.55 2.49
CA ARG A 129 0.91 19.32 2.10
C ARG A 129 1.25 19.20 0.61
N TRP A 130 0.40 18.64 -0.20
CA TRP A 130 0.64 18.49 -1.64
C TRP A 130 0.42 19.76 -2.46
N GLY A 131 0.41 20.92 -1.86
CA GLY A 131 0.23 22.18 -2.56
C GLY A 131 0.50 23.41 -1.71
N ALA A 132 0.86 23.28 -0.44
CA ALA A 132 0.97 24.39 0.51
C ALA A 132 2.38 25.05 0.58
N ALA A 133 3.41 24.44 -0.01
CA ALA A 133 4.72 25.08 -0.14
C ALA A 133 4.79 25.78 -1.49
N GLY A 134 4.75 27.12 -1.49
CA GLY A 134 4.73 27.97 -2.67
C GLY A 134 5.68 27.52 -3.77
N GLY A 135 5.18 27.36 -4.99
CA GLY A 135 5.97 27.04 -6.15
C GLY A 135 5.68 25.69 -6.85
N GLY A 136 4.52 25.07 -6.71
CA GLY A 136 4.05 24.02 -7.61
C GLY A 136 4.73 22.64 -7.52
N ARG A 137 5.58 22.38 -6.53
CA ARG A 137 6.27 21.10 -6.33
C ARG A 137 5.99 20.49 -4.95
N GLY A 138 4.74 20.12 -4.70
CA GLY A 138 4.43 19.22 -3.58
C GLY A 138 5.10 17.85 -3.75
N PRO A 139 5.13 16.98 -2.70
CA PRO A 139 5.72 15.66 -2.81
C PRO A 139 5.05 14.85 -3.92
N ALA A 140 5.85 14.18 -4.73
CA ALA A 140 5.36 13.32 -5.81
C ALA A 140 4.62 12.09 -5.27
N ALA A 141 5.03 11.63 -4.08
CA ALA A 141 4.52 10.44 -3.42
C ALA A 141 4.66 10.52 -1.91
N ALA A 142 3.93 9.64 -1.20
CA ALA A 142 4.12 9.39 0.23
C ALA A 142 4.19 7.89 0.51
N LEU A 143 4.99 7.52 1.51
CA LEU A 143 5.17 6.18 2.03
C LEU A 143 4.63 6.09 3.45
N GLY A 144 3.79 5.09 3.75
CA GLY A 144 3.50 4.69 5.09
C GLY A 144 4.73 4.01 5.71
N LEU A 145 5.11 4.44 6.89
CA LEU A 145 6.29 3.96 7.61
C LEU A 145 5.90 3.53 9.03
N THR A 146 6.54 2.50 9.53
CA THR A 146 6.37 2.05 10.91
C THR A 146 7.73 1.76 11.56
N ARG A 147 7.77 1.84 12.89
CA ARG A 147 8.93 1.39 13.68
C ARG A 147 8.84 -0.09 14.06
N PHE A 148 7.69 -0.70 13.83
CA PHE A 148 7.51 -2.13 14.08
C PHE A 148 8.09 -2.91 12.91
N VAL A 149 9.09 -3.74 13.20
CA VAL A 149 9.82 -4.53 12.21
C VAL A 149 9.57 -6.01 12.49
N ASP A 150 8.80 -6.66 11.62
CA ASP A 150 8.52 -8.10 11.64
C ASP A 150 8.71 -8.71 10.23
N ASP A 151 9.64 -8.15 9.46
CA ASP A 151 9.96 -8.58 8.10
C ASP A 151 11.42 -9.07 8.04
N GLU A 152 11.67 -10.20 7.37
CA GLU A 152 13.02 -10.72 7.12
C GLU A 152 13.88 -9.78 6.27
N LYS A 153 13.25 -9.02 5.40
CA LYS A 153 13.92 -8.11 4.45
C LYS A 153 13.27 -6.72 4.47
N PRO A 154 13.32 -6.03 5.62
CA PRO A 154 12.67 -4.74 5.77
C PRO A 154 13.23 -3.73 4.77
N LEU A 155 12.37 -2.90 4.20
CA LEU A 155 12.80 -1.75 3.42
C LEU A 155 12.95 -0.55 4.36
N TRP A 156 14.17 -0.37 4.88
CA TRP A 156 14.51 0.67 5.82
C TRP A 156 14.37 2.06 5.22
N ALA A 157 13.98 3.03 6.03
CA ALA A 157 13.82 4.43 5.64
C ALA A 157 14.42 5.37 6.70
N ASP A 158 15.08 6.43 6.22
CA ASP A 158 15.50 7.58 7.00
C ASP A 158 14.74 8.83 6.58
N LEU A 159 14.30 9.59 7.57
CA LEU A 159 13.58 10.84 7.40
C LEU A 159 14.40 12.02 7.92
N ASP A 160 14.26 13.17 7.27
CA ASP A 160 14.68 14.44 7.86
C ASP A 160 13.60 15.03 8.81
N ALA A 161 13.92 16.15 9.44
CA ALA A 161 13.00 16.83 10.37
C ALA A 161 11.69 17.30 9.72
N SER A 162 11.66 17.47 8.39
CA SER A 162 10.45 17.85 7.64
C SER A 162 9.55 16.64 7.31
N GLY A 163 10.02 15.41 7.59
CA GLY A 163 9.34 14.16 7.23
C GLY A 163 9.57 13.74 5.77
N ARG A 164 10.58 14.31 5.09
CA ARG A 164 10.98 13.84 3.76
C ARG A 164 11.89 12.62 3.89
N VAL A 165 11.64 11.60 3.05
CA VAL A 165 12.51 10.42 2.95
C VAL A 165 13.84 10.84 2.29
N ARG A 166 14.94 10.56 2.97
CA ARG A 166 16.30 10.90 2.54
C ARG A 166 17.13 9.69 2.15
N GLY A 167 16.87 8.55 2.75
CA GLY A 167 17.48 7.28 2.43
C GLY A 167 16.45 6.15 2.46
N LEU A 168 16.58 5.18 1.56
CA LEU A 168 15.71 4.02 1.48
C LEU A 168 16.53 2.77 1.16
N GLY A 169 16.22 1.64 1.81
CA GLY A 169 16.99 0.42 1.68
C GLY A 169 18.39 0.53 2.30
N GLU A 170 19.42 0.28 1.50
CA GLU A 170 20.82 0.38 1.93
C GLU A 170 21.26 1.82 2.19
N ASP A 171 20.62 2.80 1.55
CA ASP A 171 20.89 4.22 1.76
C ASP A 171 20.29 4.76 3.08
N ALA A 172 19.48 3.98 3.77
CA ALA A 172 18.95 4.32 5.09
C ALA A 172 19.98 3.98 6.18
N VAL A 173 20.89 4.91 6.46
CA VAL A 173 22.00 4.72 7.41
C VAL A 173 21.51 4.54 8.86
N ARG A 174 20.49 5.30 9.26
CA ARG A 174 19.97 5.30 10.65
C ARG A 174 18.89 4.25 10.87
N LYS A 175 18.31 3.67 9.83
CA LYS A 175 17.30 2.61 9.87
C LYS A 175 16.16 2.88 10.88
N ARG A 176 15.59 4.09 10.82
CA ARG A 176 14.63 4.57 11.84
C ARG A 176 13.23 4.00 11.70
N ALA A 177 12.86 3.58 10.51
CA ALA A 177 11.54 3.02 10.20
C ALA A 177 11.62 2.11 8.98
N VAL A 178 10.55 1.35 8.73
CA VAL A 178 10.39 0.50 7.54
C VAL A 178 9.10 0.87 6.81
N THR A 179 9.04 0.60 5.51
CA THR A 179 7.81 0.78 4.72
C THR A 179 6.78 -0.30 5.08
N CYS A 180 5.50 0.02 5.00
CA CYS A 180 4.41 -0.87 5.40
C CYS A 180 3.37 -1.16 4.29
N GLY A 181 3.75 -1.11 3.04
CA GLY A 181 2.84 -1.46 1.94
C GLY A 181 1.71 -0.47 1.66
N LEU A 182 1.65 0.70 2.33
CA LEU A 182 0.68 1.77 2.06
C LEU A 182 1.37 2.98 1.42
N TYR A 183 0.84 3.41 0.29
CA TYR A 183 1.43 4.46 -0.56
C TYR A 183 0.39 5.49 -0.97
N ALA A 184 0.84 6.71 -1.28
CA ALA A 184 0.03 7.73 -1.93
C ALA A 184 0.80 8.35 -3.11
N LEU A 185 0.10 8.63 -4.21
CA LEU A 185 0.65 9.29 -5.40
C LEU A 185 -0.28 10.39 -5.90
N SER A 186 0.34 11.35 -6.59
CA SER A 186 -0.40 12.26 -7.49
C SER A 186 -0.56 11.63 -8.88
N ALA A 187 -1.61 12.02 -9.61
CA ALA A 187 -1.79 11.62 -11.01
C ALA A 187 -0.58 12.02 -11.87
N GLY A 188 -0.01 13.21 -11.64
CA GLY A 188 1.18 13.68 -12.35
C GLY A 188 2.42 12.81 -12.10
N ALA A 189 2.60 12.31 -10.88
CA ALA A 189 3.68 11.36 -10.58
C ALA A 189 3.42 9.99 -11.23
N ALA A 190 2.19 9.51 -11.15
CA ALA A 190 1.81 8.23 -11.76
C ALA A 190 1.92 8.23 -13.29
N ALA A 191 1.64 9.35 -13.95
CA ALA A 191 1.82 9.49 -15.40
C ALA A 191 3.29 9.36 -15.83
N LYS A 192 4.23 9.71 -14.95
CA LYS A 192 5.69 9.66 -15.19
C LYS A 192 6.33 8.33 -14.75
N LEU A 193 5.55 7.35 -14.28
CA LEU A 193 6.08 6.05 -13.88
C LEU A 193 6.79 5.36 -15.06
N PRO A 194 8.02 4.84 -14.85
CA PRO A 194 8.80 4.19 -15.91
C PRO A 194 8.11 2.93 -16.45
N GLY A 195 8.65 2.37 -17.53
CA GLY A 195 8.12 1.16 -18.16
C GLY A 195 8.06 -0.06 -17.19
N ALA A 196 7.19 -1.01 -17.48
CA ALA A 196 6.96 -2.17 -16.61
C ALA A 196 8.24 -3.01 -16.35
N ARG A 197 9.14 -3.09 -17.31
CA ARG A 197 10.40 -3.87 -17.23
C ARG A 197 11.54 -3.14 -16.52
N ARG A 198 11.36 -1.87 -16.12
CA ARG A 198 12.43 -1.05 -15.53
C ARG A 198 12.89 -1.56 -14.17
N HIS A 199 11.98 -2.11 -13.37
CA HIS A 199 12.25 -2.63 -12.02
C HIS A 199 11.71 -4.05 -11.88
N GLY A 200 12.44 -4.90 -11.18
CA GLY A 200 12.01 -6.26 -10.83
C GLY A 200 11.05 -6.29 -9.66
N ARG A 201 11.15 -5.31 -8.75
CA ARG A 201 10.34 -5.24 -7.53
C ARG A 201 9.92 -3.80 -7.24
N LEU A 202 8.80 -3.63 -6.53
CA LEU A 202 8.30 -2.32 -6.13
C LEU A 202 9.30 -1.55 -5.25
N ARG A 203 10.03 -2.26 -4.38
CA ARG A 203 11.07 -1.64 -3.54
C ARG A 203 12.19 -0.98 -4.36
N ASP A 204 12.58 -1.61 -5.45
CA ASP A 204 13.64 -1.09 -6.33
C ASP A 204 13.23 0.26 -6.95
N PHE A 205 11.96 0.38 -7.35
CA PHE A 205 11.40 1.66 -7.81
C PHE A 205 11.44 2.74 -6.74
N TRP A 206 11.05 2.42 -5.51
CA TRP A 206 11.05 3.42 -4.42
C TRP A 206 12.46 3.89 -4.07
N ILE A 207 13.43 2.98 -4.05
CA ILE A 207 14.84 3.31 -3.84
C ILE A 207 15.33 4.27 -4.93
N ASP A 208 15.12 3.93 -6.20
CA ASP A 208 15.54 4.76 -7.33
C ASP A 208 14.84 6.12 -7.34
N LEU A 209 13.55 6.17 -6.96
CA LEU A 209 12.81 7.43 -6.87
C LEU A 209 13.40 8.36 -5.80
N VAL A 210 13.78 7.84 -4.65
CA VAL A 210 14.43 8.61 -3.57
C VAL A 210 15.83 9.06 -4.00
N ARG A 211 16.62 8.15 -4.59
CA ARG A 211 17.97 8.44 -5.13
C ARG A 211 17.95 9.53 -6.20
N SER A 212 16.90 9.61 -7.00
CA SER A 212 16.74 10.66 -8.02
C SER A 212 16.47 12.05 -7.43
N GLY A 213 16.39 12.18 -6.10
CA GLY A 213 16.09 13.44 -5.42
C GLY A 213 14.60 13.81 -5.43
N ALA A 214 13.70 12.93 -5.89
CA ALA A 214 12.27 13.19 -5.87
C ALA A 214 11.78 13.48 -4.44
N ALA A 215 10.79 14.39 -4.33
CA ALA A 215 10.17 14.68 -3.05
C ALA A 215 9.22 13.56 -2.64
N VAL A 216 9.69 12.65 -1.79
CA VAL A 216 8.90 11.56 -1.19
C VAL A 216 8.71 11.85 0.29
N ARG A 217 7.44 11.87 0.74
CA ARG A 217 7.10 12.07 2.15
C ARG A 217 7.00 10.73 2.87
N GLY A 218 7.57 10.61 4.05
CA GLY A 218 7.29 9.54 5.00
C GLY A 218 6.21 9.96 5.99
N VAL A 219 5.22 9.10 6.21
CA VAL A 219 4.19 9.28 7.24
C VAL A 219 4.32 8.16 8.24
N MET A 220 4.67 8.50 9.47
CA MET A 220 4.83 7.52 10.54
C MET A 220 3.47 7.00 10.98
N LEU A 221 3.30 5.70 10.93
CA LEU A 221 2.14 4.96 11.41
C LEU A 221 2.49 4.26 12.72
N SER A 222 1.51 3.79 13.44
CA SER A 222 1.70 3.01 14.65
C SER A 222 2.24 1.61 14.32
N LYS A 223 1.61 0.57 14.78
CA LYS A 223 1.99 -0.80 14.47
C LYS A 223 1.26 -1.29 13.23
N THR A 224 2.00 -1.60 12.17
CA THR A 224 1.51 -2.27 10.95
C THR A 224 2.18 -3.62 10.81
N VAL A 225 1.50 -4.59 10.18
CA VAL A 225 2.04 -5.94 9.95
C VAL A 225 1.80 -6.33 8.50
N ASP A 226 2.84 -6.80 7.84
CA ASP A 226 2.73 -7.39 6.49
C ASP A 226 2.60 -8.91 6.64
N VAL A 227 1.47 -9.47 6.17
CA VAL A 227 1.19 -10.91 6.28
C VAL A 227 1.70 -11.64 5.04
N ASP A 228 2.92 -12.14 5.13
CA ASP A 228 3.60 -12.84 4.04
C ASP A 228 3.73 -14.35 4.30
N ARG A 229 3.71 -14.76 5.56
CA ARG A 229 3.89 -16.14 6.02
C ARG A 229 2.83 -16.51 7.05
N PRO A 230 2.58 -17.81 7.30
CA PRO A 230 1.67 -18.24 8.36
C PRO A 230 2.05 -17.70 9.74
N GLU A 231 3.34 -17.53 10.00
CA GLU A 231 3.88 -17.04 11.28
C GLU A 231 3.54 -15.57 11.56
N ASP A 232 3.21 -14.79 10.52
CA ASP A 232 2.84 -13.37 10.65
C ASP A 232 1.39 -13.20 11.15
N ILE A 233 0.54 -14.23 10.98
CA ILE A 233 -0.90 -14.17 11.31
C ILE A 233 -1.15 -13.82 12.77
N PRO A 234 -0.51 -14.45 13.77
CA PRO A 234 -0.74 -14.10 15.17
C PRO A 234 -0.39 -12.64 15.50
N ALA A 235 0.64 -12.08 14.84
CA ALA A 235 0.99 -10.67 15.00
C ALA A 235 -0.07 -9.75 14.38
N ALA A 236 -0.56 -10.08 13.19
CA ALA A 236 -1.64 -9.36 12.52
C ALA A 236 -2.95 -9.39 13.34
N GLU A 237 -3.31 -10.54 13.91
CA GLU A 237 -4.49 -10.67 14.77
C GLU A 237 -4.40 -9.83 16.04
N ARG A 238 -3.22 -9.73 16.65
CA ARG A 238 -3.00 -8.83 17.79
C ARG A 238 -3.22 -7.37 17.41
N VAL A 239 -2.75 -6.95 16.22
CA VAL A 239 -2.97 -5.59 15.73
C VAL A 239 -4.44 -5.33 15.44
N ILE A 240 -5.13 -6.28 14.80
CA ILE A 240 -6.56 -6.17 14.48
C ILE A 240 -7.42 -6.04 15.73
N ARG A 241 -7.12 -6.78 16.81
CA ARG A 241 -7.84 -6.65 18.08
C ARG A 241 -7.80 -5.24 18.69
N CYS A 242 -6.81 -4.44 18.30
CA CYS A 242 -6.70 -3.04 18.73
C CYS A 242 -7.41 -2.03 17.78
N PHE A 243 -8.15 -2.49 16.75
CA PHE A 243 -8.81 -1.58 15.81
C PHE A 243 -10.02 -0.88 16.39
N ASP A 244 -10.71 -1.51 17.32
CA ASP A 244 -11.95 -1.05 17.94
C ASP A 244 -11.73 -0.55 19.37
N ALA A 245 -10.48 -0.54 19.85
CA ALA A 245 -10.07 0.04 21.13
C ALA A 245 -9.59 1.48 20.94
#